data_3c1f21e5b0c31b825526fa2ce42d3ae7
#
_entry.id   3c1f21e5b0c31b825526fa2ce42d3ae7
#
_cell.length_a   1.000
_cell.length_b   1.000
_cell.length_c   1.000
_cell.angle_alpha   90.00
_cell.angle_beta   90.00
_cell.angle_gamma   90.00
#
_symmetry.space_group_name_H-M   'P 1'
#
loop_
_entity.id
_entity.type
_entity.pdbx_description
1 polymer ?
#
loop_
_entity_poly.entity_id
_entity_poly.type
_entity_poly.pdbx_seq_one_letter_code
_entity_poly.pdbx_strand_id
1 'polypeptide(L)'
;MTHSLTFDAISEAAPGPKWAARWQRSWPAYEAWFVARGGDTGPSRFACETALQEYMPELVPVYAKLTALAGGTDRAARFLSTWCPPSYLGGCSLAVATSRDDIRLVRNYDLSPDLNEGLLLHSAWTGRRVMGMVEFIWGLSDGINDAGLSIALAYGGRQETGRGFGITTILRYVLETCKTVSEALRVLQRVPSHMPYNVVVADASGAAASVEIYAGGGAKVQPRLVATNHQTDGSTPDRAAFTRTYQRSNHLESILTEGTKPAALVGQFTQAPLKQHRYAEGFGTLFTAEYEPKRRHMTLHWDGEIWSQSLDAFEEGTREVRYDAASTRSVPQVDGIDWVQIGMEYAAGRQADWRRFVPGWKNITYIN
;
A
#
# COMPACT_ATOMS: atom_id res chain seq x y z
N MET A 1 -4.60 -17.37 17.68
CA MET A 1 -3.24 -16.82 17.86
C MET A 1 -3.37 -15.31 17.86
N THR A 2 -2.77 -14.64 18.81
CA THR A 2 -2.71 -13.17 18.85
C THR A 2 -1.54 -12.75 17.97
N HIS A 3 -1.78 -11.92 16.96
CA HIS A 3 -0.73 -11.31 16.16
C HIS A 3 -0.38 -9.95 16.76
N SER A 4 0.88 -9.55 16.70
CA SER A 4 1.29 -8.19 17.06
C SER A 4 2.18 -7.59 15.97
N LEU A 5 2.11 -6.27 15.82
CA LEU A 5 2.99 -5.51 14.93
C LEU A 5 3.45 -4.26 15.67
N THR A 6 4.74 -4.01 15.60
CA THR A 6 5.34 -2.78 16.13
C THR A 6 5.33 -1.70 15.05
N PHE A 7 4.76 -0.55 15.37
CA PHE A 7 4.81 0.65 14.54
C PHE A 7 5.85 1.62 15.10
N ASP A 8 6.81 1.99 14.25
CA ASP A 8 7.83 2.98 14.56
C ASP A 8 7.57 4.26 13.77
N ALA A 9 7.50 5.41 14.44
CA ALA A 9 7.54 6.73 13.82
C ALA A 9 8.97 7.25 13.85
N ILE A 10 9.56 7.49 12.70
CA ILE A 10 10.96 7.89 12.55
C ILE A 10 11.06 9.15 11.70
N SER A 11 11.91 10.10 12.13
CA SER A 11 12.26 11.28 11.35
C SER A 11 13.71 11.19 10.88
N GLU A 12 13.90 11.32 9.56
CA GLU A 12 15.22 11.32 8.93
C GLU A 12 15.20 12.20 7.68
N ALA A 13 15.72 13.42 7.77
CA ALA A 13 15.65 14.45 6.73
C ALA A 13 16.31 14.04 5.40
N ALA A 14 17.31 13.17 5.43
CA ALA A 14 17.94 12.56 4.26
C ALA A 14 18.29 11.11 4.58
N PRO A 15 18.35 10.18 3.58
CA PRO A 15 18.74 8.80 3.85
C PRO A 15 20.07 8.73 4.61
N GLY A 16 20.08 8.03 5.75
CA GLY A 16 21.23 8.02 6.65
C GLY A 16 21.24 6.78 7.56
N PRO A 17 21.77 6.90 8.80
CA PRO A 17 22.00 5.76 9.69
C PRO A 17 20.71 5.05 10.14
N LYS A 18 19.60 5.78 10.32
CA LYS A 18 18.32 5.16 10.70
C LYS A 18 17.80 4.26 9.56
N TRP A 19 17.86 4.76 8.34
CA TRP A 19 17.51 3.96 7.17
C TRP A 19 18.46 2.77 6.98
N ALA A 20 19.78 2.96 7.14
CA ALA A 20 20.76 1.88 7.01
C ALA A 20 20.53 0.76 8.05
N ALA A 21 20.22 1.11 9.30
CA ALA A 21 19.87 0.13 10.33
C ALA A 21 18.60 -0.66 9.96
N ARG A 22 17.59 0.02 9.40
CA ARG A 22 16.36 -0.60 8.90
C ARG A 22 16.65 -1.54 7.73
N TRP A 23 17.47 -1.10 6.78
CA TRP A 23 17.93 -1.93 5.68
C TRP A 23 18.56 -3.24 6.17
N GLN A 24 19.54 -3.15 7.08
CA GLN A 24 20.23 -4.33 7.63
C GLN A 24 19.27 -5.32 8.28
N ARG A 25 18.25 -4.83 8.99
CA ARG A 25 17.24 -5.66 9.64
C ARG A 25 16.29 -6.34 8.64
N SER A 26 15.85 -5.62 7.62
CA SER A 26 14.77 -6.06 6.73
C SER A 26 15.29 -6.74 5.46
N TRP A 27 16.49 -6.39 5.00
CA TRP A 27 17.05 -6.88 3.74
C TRP A 27 17.11 -8.40 3.63
N PRO A 28 17.52 -9.18 4.64
CA PRO A 28 17.58 -10.64 4.51
C PRO A 28 16.24 -11.27 4.10
N ALA A 29 15.13 -10.77 4.64
CA ALA A 29 13.79 -11.24 4.29
C ALA A 29 13.38 -10.78 2.88
N TYR A 30 13.64 -9.51 2.55
CA TYR A 30 13.38 -8.98 1.21
C TYR A 30 14.25 -9.63 0.13
N GLU A 31 15.51 -9.89 0.41
CA GLU A 31 16.41 -10.60 -0.52
C GLU A 31 15.89 -12.01 -0.80
N ALA A 32 15.53 -12.75 0.24
CA ALA A 32 14.98 -14.10 0.10
C ALA A 32 13.69 -14.08 -0.74
N TRP A 33 12.78 -13.14 -0.47
CA TRP A 33 11.57 -12.94 -1.26
C TRP A 33 11.88 -12.56 -2.71
N PHE A 34 12.79 -11.61 -2.93
CA PHE A 34 13.16 -11.13 -4.26
C PHE A 34 13.73 -12.25 -5.13
N VAL A 35 14.65 -13.04 -4.58
CA VAL A 35 15.26 -14.21 -5.26
C VAL A 35 14.21 -15.29 -5.54
N ALA A 36 13.41 -15.65 -4.53
CA ALA A 36 12.39 -16.70 -4.66
C ALA A 36 11.31 -16.36 -5.70
N ARG A 37 11.08 -15.07 -5.95
CA ARG A 37 10.12 -14.56 -6.93
C ARG A 37 10.74 -14.23 -8.29
N GLY A 38 11.97 -14.67 -8.56
CA GLY A 38 12.64 -14.49 -9.85
C GLY A 38 13.22 -13.09 -10.08
N GLY A 39 13.41 -12.30 -9.02
CA GLY A 39 14.02 -10.97 -9.12
C GLY A 39 15.40 -10.97 -9.78
N ASP A 40 16.18 -12.04 -9.58
CA ASP A 40 17.50 -12.19 -10.21
C ASP A 40 17.44 -12.34 -11.75
N THR A 41 16.31 -12.78 -12.30
CA THR A 41 16.09 -12.89 -13.77
C THR A 41 15.42 -11.65 -14.36
N GLY A 42 15.10 -10.65 -13.53
CA GLY A 42 14.51 -9.38 -13.95
C GLY A 42 15.51 -8.45 -14.68
N PRO A 43 15.12 -7.18 -14.89
CA PRO A 43 15.95 -6.19 -15.59
C PRO A 43 17.33 -6.01 -14.95
N SER A 44 18.35 -5.72 -15.77
CA SER A 44 19.69 -5.40 -15.27
C SER A 44 19.68 -4.09 -14.47
N ARG A 45 20.68 -3.90 -13.61
CA ARG A 45 20.88 -2.63 -12.89
C ARG A 45 20.90 -1.43 -13.83
N PHE A 46 21.60 -1.51 -14.95
CA PHE A 46 21.64 -0.46 -15.95
C PHE A 46 20.25 -0.11 -16.49
N ALA A 47 19.42 -1.12 -16.80
CA ALA A 47 18.05 -0.89 -17.26
C ALA A 47 17.18 -0.24 -16.18
N CYS A 48 17.38 -0.63 -14.90
CA CYS A 48 16.69 -0.05 -13.75
C CYS A 48 17.06 1.45 -13.56
N GLU A 49 18.34 1.75 -13.60
CA GLU A 49 18.86 3.11 -13.45
C GLU A 49 18.44 4.00 -14.62
N THR A 50 18.45 3.48 -15.86
CA THR A 50 17.96 4.18 -17.05
C THR A 50 16.47 4.53 -16.91
N ALA A 51 15.64 3.57 -16.51
CA ALA A 51 14.21 3.81 -16.29
C ALA A 51 13.98 4.87 -15.19
N LEU A 52 14.71 4.79 -14.07
CA LEU A 52 14.60 5.77 -13.01
C LEU A 52 14.97 7.18 -13.49
N GLN A 53 16.05 7.32 -14.26
CA GLN A 53 16.48 8.59 -14.85
C GLN A 53 15.44 9.14 -15.84
N GLU A 54 14.79 8.29 -16.61
CA GLU A 54 13.77 8.68 -17.59
C GLU A 54 12.47 9.15 -16.94
N TYR A 55 11.97 8.40 -15.95
CA TYR A 55 10.62 8.62 -15.42
C TYR A 55 10.57 9.40 -14.10
N MET A 56 11.60 9.29 -13.25
CA MET A 56 11.63 9.87 -11.90
C MET A 56 13.04 10.46 -11.58
N PRO A 57 13.57 11.38 -12.41
CA PRO A 57 14.95 11.87 -12.30
C PRO A 57 15.25 12.52 -10.94
N GLU A 58 14.27 13.13 -10.28
CA GLU A 58 14.45 13.76 -8.97
C GLU A 58 14.76 12.75 -7.87
N LEU A 59 14.37 11.47 -8.04
CA LEU A 59 14.71 10.40 -7.10
C LEU A 59 16.08 9.76 -7.34
N VAL A 60 16.77 10.04 -8.46
CA VAL A 60 18.06 9.43 -8.78
C VAL A 60 19.12 9.70 -7.70
N PRO A 61 19.29 10.93 -7.16
CA PRO A 61 20.25 11.17 -6.07
C PRO A 61 19.89 10.41 -4.79
N VAL A 62 18.60 10.29 -4.47
CA VAL A 62 18.09 9.53 -3.33
C VAL A 62 18.42 8.05 -3.50
N TYR A 63 18.07 7.48 -4.65
CA TYR A 63 18.36 6.09 -4.99
C TYR A 63 19.85 5.76 -4.94
N ALA A 64 20.70 6.63 -5.48
CA ALA A 64 22.16 6.45 -5.44
C ALA A 64 22.67 6.39 -3.98
N LYS A 65 22.17 7.27 -3.12
CA LYS A 65 22.52 7.28 -1.69
C LYS A 65 22.02 6.03 -0.95
N LEU A 66 20.77 5.62 -1.19
CA LEU A 66 20.20 4.39 -0.62
C LEU A 66 20.99 3.16 -1.07
N THR A 67 21.33 3.07 -2.36
CA THR A 67 22.14 1.97 -2.90
C THR A 67 23.52 1.92 -2.26
N ALA A 68 24.17 3.07 -2.05
CA ALA A 68 25.46 3.13 -1.35
C ALA A 68 25.34 2.65 0.11
N LEU A 69 24.31 3.10 0.85
CA LEU A 69 24.04 2.67 2.22
C LEU A 69 23.68 1.18 2.32
N ALA A 70 23.11 0.61 1.25
CA ALA A 70 22.79 -0.82 1.12
C ALA A 70 24.01 -1.69 0.76
N GLY A 71 25.21 -1.12 0.66
CA GLY A 71 26.44 -1.83 0.31
C GLY A 71 26.71 -1.93 -1.20
N GLY A 72 25.93 -1.27 -2.05
CA GLY A 72 26.21 -1.08 -3.48
C GLY A 72 26.10 -2.31 -4.36
N THR A 73 25.59 -3.45 -3.85
CA THR A 73 25.47 -4.70 -4.62
C THR A 73 24.47 -4.56 -5.76
N ASP A 74 24.66 -5.33 -6.83
CA ASP A 74 23.75 -5.32 -7.99
C ASP A 74 22.31 -5.66 -7.59
N ARG A 75 22.13 -6.71 -6.78
CA ARG A 75 20.81 -7.15 -6.32
C ARG A 75 20.11 -6.09 -5.47
N ALA A 76 20.81 -5.48 -4.51
CA ALA A 76 20.26 -4.39 -3.70
C ALA A 76 19.85 -3.18 -4.58
N ALA A 77 20.69 -2.79 -5.54
CA ALA A 77 20.39 -1.70 -6.47
C ALA A 77 19.14 -1.99 -7.31
N ARG A 78 19.03 -3.21 -7.84
CA ARG A 78 17.85 -3.64 -8.63
C ARG A 78 16.58 -3.68 -7.79
N PHE A 79 16.64 -4.20 -6.58
CA PHE A 79 15.52 -4.19 -5.63
C PHE A 79 15.07 -2.76 -5.31
N LEU A 80 16.01 -1.89 -4.93
CA LEU A 80 15.73 -0.49 -4.59
C LEU A 80 15.19 0.33 -5.75
N SER A 81 15.51 -0.01 -7.00
CA SER A 81 14.95 0.66 -8.17
C SER A 81 13.44 0.49 -8.29
N THR A 82 12.90 -0.61 -7.77
CA THR A 82 11.52 -1.07 -7.96
C THR A 82 11.06 -1.15 -9.42
N TRP A 83 11.99 -1.19 -10.38
CA TRP A 83 11.67 -1.37 -11.79
C TRP A 83 11.38 -2.83 -12.10
N CYS A 84 10.18 -3.13 -12.53
CA CYS A 84 9.68 -4.49 -12.78
C CYS A 84 9.96 -5.45 -11.60
N PRO A 85 9.53 -5.11 -10.38
CA PRO A 85 9.74 -5.94 -9.19
C PRO A 85 8.92 -7.24 -9.31
N PRO A 86 9.22 -8.27 -8.52
CA PRO A 86 8.31 -9.40 -8.37
C PRO A 86 6.92 -8.95 -7.91
N SER A 87 5.87 -9.65 -8.37
CA SER A 87 4.48 -9.34 -8.02
C SER A 87 4.21 -9.47 -6.54
N TYR A 88 3.40 -8.55 -5.98
CA TYR A 88 2.96 -8.55 -4.59
C TYR A 88 1.49 -8.12 -4.50
N LEU A 89 0.81 -8.57 -3.45
CA LEU A 89 -0.62 -8.37 -3.26
C LEU A 89 -0.89 -7.63 -1.95
N GLY A 90 -1.98 -6.89 -1.93
CA GLY A 90 -2.49 -6.23 -0.74
C GLY A 90 -4.02 -6.10 -0.80
N GLY A 91 -4.62 -5.70 0.31
CA GLY A 91 -6.03 -5.35 0.38
C GLY A 91 -6.18 -3.93 0.94
N CYS A 92 -7.15 -3.17 0.46
CA CYS A 92 -7.40 -1.82 0.94
C CYS A 92 -8.82 -1.37 0.67
N SER A 93 -9.25 -0.35 1.42
CA SER A 93 -10.40 0.50 1.12
C SER A 93 -9.97 1.95 1.25
N LEU A 94 -10.36 2.78 0.30
CA LEU A 94 -10.01 4.21 0.28
C LEU A 94 -11.24 5.05 -0.04
N ALA A 95 -11.33 6.22 0.59
CA ALA A 95 -12.31 7.23 0.20
C ALA A 95 -11.81 8.64 0.54
N VAL A 96 -12.34 9.63 -0.19
CA VAL A 96 -12.23 11.03 0.17
C VAL A 96 -13.63 11.59 0.39
N ALA A 97 -13.83 12.24 1.54
CA ALA A 97 -14.97 13.11 1.75
C ALA A 97 -14.50 14.58 1.74
N THR A 98 -15.29 15.43 1.11
CA THR A 98 -14.99 16.85 0.97
C THR A 98 -16.19 17.72 1.36
N SER A 99 -15.90 18.87 1.93
CA SER A 99 -16.85 19.94 2.21
C SER A 99 -16.20 21.27 1.88
N ARG A 100 -16.94 22.37 2.06
CA ARG A 100 -16.38 23.72 1.86
C ARG A 100 -15.13 23.97 2.70
N ASP A 101 -15.13 23.49 3.96
CA ASP A 101 -14.12 23.86 4.95
C ASP A 101 -13.16 22.73 5.30
N ASP A 102 -13.48 21.48 4.95
CA ASP A 102 -12.69 20.29 5.31
C ASP A 102 -12.59 19.30 4.15
N ILE A 103 -11.48 18.58 4.09
CA ILE A 103 -11.25 17.47 3.19
C ILE A 103 -10.43 16.41 3.92
N ARG A 104 -10.85 15.14 3.81
CA ARG A 104 -10.17 14.01 4.42
C ARG A 104 -10.08 12.84 3.47
N LEU A 105 -8.88 12.28 3.40
CA LEU A 105 -8.62 10.99 2.77
C LEU A 105 -8.47 9.94 3.87
N VAL A 106 -9.22 8.85 3.76
CA VAL A 106 -9.15 7.73 4.72
C VAL A 106 -8.85 6.43 3.99
N ARG A 107 -7.99 5.61 4.58
CA ARG A 107 -7.57 4.32 4.06
C ARG A 107 -7.57 3.25 5.13
N ASN A 108 -8.13 2.07 4.84
CA ASN A 108 -7.81 0.81 5.52
C ASN A 108 -6.71 0.08 4.76
N TYR A 109 -5.69 -0.38 5.48
CA TYR A 109 -4.66 -1.25 4.97
C TYR A 109 -4.89 -2.68 5.47
N ASP A 110 -5.35 -3.55 4.55
CA ASP A 110 -5.76 -4.91 4.88
C ASP A 110 -4.71 -5.90 4.38
N LEU A 111 -3.96 -6.52 5.32
CA LEU A 111 -2.84 -7.42 5.03
C LEU A 111 -2.60 -8.37 6.21
N SER A 112 -1.64 -9.31 6.04
CA SER A 112 -1.07 -10.03 7.18
C SER A 112 -0.13 -9.12 7.97
N PRO A 113 -0.16 -9.12 9.32
CA PRO A 113 0.80 -8.38 10.14
C PRO A 113 2.26 -8.71 9.82
N ASP A 114 2.56 -9.95 9.42
CA ASP A 114 3.91 -10.40 9.10
C ASP A 114 4.47 -9.80 7.80
N LEU A 115 3.63 -9.17 6.99
CA LEU A 115 4.02 -8.58 5.69
C LEU A 115 4.07 -7.06 5.71
N ASN A 116 3.91 -6.41 6.88
CA ASN A 116 3.96 -4.96 7.00
C ASN A 116 5.18 -4.52 7.81
N GLU A 117 5.85 -3.47 7.36
CA GLU A 117 7.05 -2.96 8.03
C GLU A 117 6.75 -2.18 9.32
N GLY A 118 5.51 -1.74 9.52
CA GLY A 118 5.12 -0.93 10.67
C GLY A 118 5.91 0.38 10.78
N LEU A 119 6.28 1.00 9.65
CA LEU A 119 7.12 2.20 9.66
C LEU A 119 6.37 3.42 9.15
N LEU A 120 6.21 4.42 10.00
CA LEU A 120 5.83 5.78 9.63
C LEU A 120 7.10 6.63 9.52
N LEU A 121 7.40 7.12 8.32
CA LEU A 121 8.60 7.90 8.04
C LEU A 121 8.25 9.37 7.78
N HIS A 122 8.88 10.28 8.52
CA HIS A 122 8.97 11.70 8.20
C HIS A 122 10.32 11.98 7.55
N SER A 123 10.32 12.56 6.34
CA SER A 123 11.53 12.76 5.53
C SER A 123 11.45 14.05 4.71
N ALA A 124 12.63 14.49 4.19
CA ALA A 124 12.72 15.60 3.26
C ALA A 124 13.79 15.31 2.18
N TRP A 125 13.74 14.10 1.61
CA TRP A 125 14.85 13.54 0.81
C TRP A 125 15.10 14.26 -0.51
N THR A 126 14.08 14.89 -1.08
CA THR A 126 14.20 15.78 -2.26
C THR A 126 14.05 17.26 -1.89
N GLY A 127 14.03 17.58 -0.61
CA GLY A 127 13.80 18.93 -0.08
C GLY A 127 12.35 19.21 0.33
N ARG A 128 11.37 18.40 -0.13
CA ARG A 128 9.97 18.47 0.32
C ARG A 128 9.76 17.58 1.53
N ARG A 129 9.14 18.12 2.59
CA ARG A 129 8.75 17.31 3.76
C ARG A 129 7.60 16.38 3.41
N VAL A 130 7.78 15.11 3.71
CA VAL A 130 6.81 14.04 3.46
C VAL A 130 6.68 13.19 4.71
N MET A 131 5.47 12.77 5.03
CA MET A 131 5.17 11.81 6.10
C MET A 131 4.25 10.72 5.52
N GLY A 132 4.61 9.44 5.71
CA GLY A 132 3.80 8.34 5.18
C GLY A 132 4.27 6.96 5.64
N MET A 133 3.40 5.97 5.43
CA MET A 133 3.67 4.57 5.75
C MET A 133 4.58 3.94 4.70
N VAL A 134 5.69 3.38 5.17
CA VAL A 134 6.73 2.80 4.30
C VAL A 134 6.39 1.38 3.90
N GLU A 135 6.69 1.07 2.65
CA GLU A 135 6.78 -0.28 2.10
C GLU A 135 7.98 -0.42 1.17
N PHE A 136 8.56 -1.61 1.11
CA PHE A 136 9.80 -1.89 0.37
C PHE A 136 10.96 -0.99 0.82
N ILE A 137 11.03 -0.77 2.16
CA ILE A 137 12.11 -0.07 2.88
C ILE A 137 12.18 1.43 2.60
N TRP A 138 11.68 1.95 1.49
CA TRP A 138 11.71 3.37 1.16
C TRP A 138 10.53 3.89 0.33
N GLY A 139 9.75 3.03 -0.34
CA GLY A 139 8.50 3.40 -0.98
C GLY A 139 7.44 3.83 0.05
N LEU A 140 6.34 4.42 -0.39
CA LEU A 140 5.23 4.80 0.47
C LEU A 140 3.92 4.17 -0.03
N SER A 141 3.17 3.54 0.86
CA SER A 141 1.86 3.00 0.53
C SER A 141 0.75 4.06 0.64
N ASP A 142 0.99 5.07 1.43
CA ASP A 142 0.18 6.27 1.62
C ASP A 142 1.02 7.37 2.27
N GLY A 143 0.53 8.60 2.26
CA GLY A 143 1.23 9.71 2.90
C GLY A 143 0.65 11.07 2.58
N ILE A 144 1.30 12.09 3.17
CA ILE A 144 1.00 13.50 2.99
C ILE A 144 2.30 14.30 2.91
N ASN A 145 2.29 15.40 2.15
CA ASN A 145 3.43 16.32 2.07
C ASN A 145 3.12 17.72 2.63
N ASP A 146 4.14 18.57 2.67
CA ASP A 146 4.08 19.93 3.22
C ASP A 146 3.20 20.91 2.41
N ALA A 147 2.85 20.58 1.18
CA ALA A 147 1.85 21.32 0.41
C ALA A 147 0.40 20.91 0.77
N GLY A 148 0.23 19.88 1.61
CA GLY A 148 -1.07 19.31 1.93
C GLY A 148 -1.63 18.38 0.84
N LEU A 149 -0.75 17.83 -0.02
CA LEU A 149 -1.13 16.75 -0.94
C LEU A 149 -1.06 15.42 -0.19
N SER A 150 -2.14 14.68 -0.15
CA SER A 150 -2.21 13.32 0.40
C SER A 150 -2.58 12.32 -0.69
N ILE A 151 -2.04 11.11 -0.59
CA ILE A 151 -2.23 10.04 -1.56
C ILE A 151 -2.20 8.67 -0.87
N ALA A 152 -2.99 7.72 -1.37
CA ALA A 152 -3.00 6.36 -0.88
C ALA A 152 -3.32 5.37 -2.01
N LEU A 153 -2.85 4.13 -1.88
CA LEU A 153 -3.03 3.07 -2.88
C LEU A 153 -3.95 1.95 -2.40
N ALA A 154 -4.58 1.29 -3.38
CA ALA A 154 -5.17 -0.03 -3.24
C ALA A 154 -4.74 -0.91 -4.42
N TYR A 155 -4.50 -2.20 -4.16
CA TYR A 155 -4.26 -3.19 -5.21
C TYR A 155 -5.45 -3.27 -6.19
N GLY A 156 -5.18 -3.27 -7.49
CA GLY A 156 -6.20 -3.24 -8.55
C GLY A 156 -6.95 -4.55 -8.76
N GLY A 157 -6.60 -5.61 -8.01
CA GLY A 157 -7.32 -6.88 -7.99
C GLY A 157 -6.81 -7.92 -8.99
N ARG A 158 -5.75 -7.66 -9.77
CA ARG A 158 -5.22 -8.58 -10.79
C ARG A 158 -3.71 -8.67 -10.72
N GLN A 159 -3.18 -9.88 -10.95
CA GLN A 159 -1.74 -10.16 -10.92
C GLN A 159 -1.03 -9.89 -12.24
N GLU A 160 -1.69 -9.30 -13.21
CA GLU A 160 -1.03 -8.94 -14.47
C GLU A 160 0.13 -7.98 -14.21
N THR A 161 1.18 -8.11 -15.01
CA THR A 161 2.38 -7.29 -14.89
C THR A 161 2.74 -6.66 -16.23
N GLY A 162 3.32 -5.46 -16.17
CA GLY A 162 3.87 -4.74 -17.31
C GLY A 162 5.24 -4.15 -16.97
N ARG A 163 5.87 -3.49 -17.92
CA ARG A 163 7.11 -2.74 -17.65
C ARG A 163 6.76 -1.48 -16.89
N GLY A 164 7.20 -1.37 -15.64
CA GLY A 164 6.87 -0.24 -14.80
C GLY A 164 7.51 -0.34 -13.42
N PHE A 165 7.29 0.68 -12.59
CA PHE A 165 7.78 0.75 -11.23
C PHE A 165 6.80 0.13 -10.23
N GLY A 166 7.31 -0.32 -9.10
CA GLY A 166 6.51 -0.58 -7.92
C GLY A 166 5.73 0.67 -7.51
N ILE A 167 4.45 0.52 -7.26
CA ILE A 167 3.55 1.65 -6.98
C ILE A 167 3.99 2.48 -5.77
N THR A 168 4.61 1.87 -4.78
CA THR A 168 5.06 2.55 -3.55
C THR A 168 6.14 3.60 -3.85
N THR A 169 7.00 3.36 -4.84
CA THR A 169 7.98 4.34 -5.30
C THR A 169 7.32 5.45 -6.12
N ILE A 170 6.29 5.13 -6.91
CA ILE A 170 5.50 6.14 -7.64
C ILE A 170 4.79 7.07 -6.65
N LEU A 171 4.17 6.54 -5.59
CA LEU A 171 3.53 7.37 -4.58
C LEU A 171 4.53 8.27 -3.84
N ARG A 172 5.70 7.72 -3.47
CA ARG A 172 6.77 8.54 -2.92
C ARG A 172 7.15 9.68 -3.88
N TYR A 173 7.36 9.37 -5.16
CA TYR A 173 7.70 10.38 -6.16
C TYR A 173 6.65 11.48 -6.27
N VAL A 174 5.36 11.12 -6.27
CA VAL A 174 4.26 12.09 -6.25
C VAL A 174 4.34 13.00 -5.03
N LEU A 175 4.52 12.43 -3.83
CA LEU A 175 4.61 13.22 -2.60
C LEU A 175 5.85 14.10 -2.54
N GLU A 176 6.97 13.65 -3.08
CA GLU A 176 8.24 14.40 -3.11
C GLU A 176 8.24 15.55 -4.13
N THR A 177 7.44 15.46 -5.22
CA THR A 177 7.53 16.39 -6.35
C THR A 177 6.27 17.21 -6.61
N CYS A 178 5.09 16.73 -6.24
CA CYS A 178 3.80 17.38 -6.55
C CYS A 178 3.26 18.18 -5.36
N LYS A 179 2.50 19.24 -5.67
CA LYS A 179 1.80 20.08 -4.69
C LYS A 179 0.29 19.93 -4.75
N THR A 180 -0.24 19.56 -5.92
CA THR A 180 -1.68 19.56 -6.21
C THR A 180 -2.12 18.24 -6.82
N VAL A 181 -3.43 17.95 -6.73
CA VAL A 181 -4.05 16.81 -7.41
C VAL A 181 -3.74 16.84 -8.91
N SER A 182 -3.82 18.00 -9.56
CA SER A 182 -3.53 18.12 -11.00
C SER A 182 -2.09 17.72 -11.36
N GLU A 183 -1.11 18.07 -10.53
CA GLU A 183 0.29 17.64 -10.72
C GLU A 183 0.45 16.13 -10.50
N ALA A 184 -0.19 15.60 -9.45
CA ALA A 184 -0.19 14.18 -9.16
C ALA A 184 -0.77 13.36 -10.32
N LEU A 185 -1.89 13.79 -10.90
CA LEU A 185 -2.53 13.13 -12.04
C LEU A 185 -1.59 13.07 -13.27
N ARG A 186 -0.83 14.13 -13.55
CA ARG A 186 0.17 14.13 -14.64
C ARG A 186 1.28 13.11 -14.40
N VAL A 187 1.75 12.98 -13.17
CA VAL A 187 2.76 11.97 -12.80
C VAL A 187 2.18 10.56 -12.95
N LEU A 188 1.00 10.30 -12.37
CA LEU A 188 0.35 8.99 -12.42
C LEU A 188 0.03 8.53 -13.86
N GLN A 189 -0.17 9.48 -14.78
CA GLN A 189 -0.42 9.19 -16.19
C GLN A 189 0.88 8.92 -16.97
N ARG A 190 1.99 9.54 -16.56
CA ARG A 190 3.29 9.45 -17.25
C ARG A 190 4.15 8.28 -16.78
N VAL A 191 4.18 8.02 -15.47
CA VAL A 191 5.06 7.01 -14.87
C VAL A 191 4.37 5.63 -14.93
N PRO A 192 4.95 4.64 -15.62
CA PRO A 192 4.33 3.34 -15.76
C PRO A 192 4.39 2.56 -14.43
N SER A 193 3.28 1.94 -14.06
CA SER A 193 3.18 0.99 -12.95
C SER A 193 3.45 -0.43 -13.40
N HIS A 194 4.15 -1.21 -12.57
CA HIS A 194 4.40 -2.62 -12.87
C HIS A 194 3.13 -3.49 -12.80
N MET A 195 2.23 -3.17 -11.90
CA MET A 195 0.96 -3.89 -11.69
C MET A 195 -0.22 -2.91 -11.71
N PRO A 196 -1.47 -3.40 -11.86
CA PRO A 196 -2.64 -2.54 -11.74
C PRO A 196 -2.88 -2.13 -10.28
N TYR A 197 -3.12 -0.84 -10.09
CA TYR A 197 -3.45 -0.24 -8.79
C TYR A 197 -4.54 0.81 -8.91
N ASN A 198 -5.24 1.04 -7.80
CA ASN A 198 -6.13 2.18 -7.64
C ASN A 198 -5.47 3.16 -6.66
N VAL A 199 -5.52 4.43 -6.99
CA VAL A 199 -4.94 5.49 -6.18
C VAL A 199 -6.01 6.54 -5.90
N VAL A 200 -6.09 7.00 -4.65
CA VAL A 200 -6.91 8.15 -4.29
C VAL A 200 -5.99 9.26 -3.82
N VAL A 201 -6.21 10.47 -4.32
CA VAL A 201 -5.41 11.65 -4.03
C VAL A 201 -6.30 12.84 -3.66
N ALA A 202 -5.84 13.65 -2.69
CA ALA A 202 -6.55 14.86 -2.24
C ALA A 202 -5.54 15.95 -1.87
N ASP A 203 -5.89 17.22 -2.04
CA ASP A 203 -5.03 18.34 -1.65
C ASP A 203 -5.74 19.40 -0.80
N ALA A 204 -4.96 20.31 -0.24
CA ALA A 204 -5.43 21.36 0.67
C ALA A 204 -6.41 22.36 0.02
N SER A 205 -6.50 22.41 -1.31
CA SER A 205 -7.49 23.25 -2.00
C SER A 205 -8.90 22.70 -1.94
N GLY A 206 -9.04 21.40 -1.58
CA GLY A 206 -10.30 20.67 -1.63
C GLY A 206 -10.46 19.82 -2.88
N ALA A 207 -9.46 19.82 -3.80
CA ALA A 207 -9.46 18.95 -4.96
C ALA A 207 -9.16 17.51 -4.56
N ALA A 208 -9.82 16.54 -5.22
CA ALA A 208 -9.58 15.12 -5.04
C ALA A 208 -9.83 14.36 -6.34
N ALA A 209 -9.22 13.19 -6.46
CA ALA A 209 -9.43 12.26 -7.56
C ALA A 209 -9.21 10.82 -7.11
N SER A 210 -9.96 9.89 -7.72
CA SER A 210 -9.66 8.46 -7.72
C SER A 210 -9.18 8.07 -9.10
N VAL A 211 -8.13 7.25 -9.17
CA VAL A 211 -7.43 6.93 -10.43
C VAL A 211 -7.14 5.44 -10.49
N GLU A 212 -7.57 4.79 -11.55
CA GLU A 212 -7.12 3.45 -11.90
C GLU A 212 -5.82 3.56 -12.71
N ILE A 213 -4.80 2.80 -12.31
CA ILE A 213 -3.51 2.71 -12.96
C ILE A 213 -3.36 1.30 -13.51
N TYR A 214 -2.93 1.18 -14.77
CA TYR A 214 -2.81 -0.10 -15.45
C TYR A 214 -1.38 -0.60 -15.51
N ALA A 215 -1.21 -1.92 -15.60
CA ALA A 215 0.10 -2.54 -15.75
C ALA A 215 0.78 -2.10 -17.06
N GLY A 216 2.03 -1.66 -16.96
CA GLY A 216 2.79 -1.15 -18.11
C GLY A 216 2.52 0.30 -18.49
N GLY A 217 1.59 0.97 -17.80
CA GLY A 217 1.28 2.38 -17.98
C GLY A 217 -0.17 2.66 -18.36
N GLY A 218 -0.51 3.94 -18.29
CA GLY A 218 -1.86 4.44 -18.47
C GLY A 218 -2.59 4.61 -17.14
N ALA A 219 -3.42 5.63 -17.08
CA ALA A 219 -4.24 5.95 -15.90
C ALA A 219 -5.60 6.50 -16.34
N LYS A 220 -6.65 6.18 -15.57
CA LYS A 220 -8.01 6.62 -15.81
C LYS A 220 -8.61 7.21 -14.54
N VAL A 221 -8.96 8.48 -14.61
CA VAL A 221 -9.68 9.15 -13.51
C VAL A 221 -11.10 8.62 -13.43
N GLN A 222 -11.52 8.28 -12.22
CA GLN A 222 -12.83 7.76 -11.92
C GLN A 222 -13.77 8.89 -11.44
N PRO A 223 -15.08 8.79 -11.72
CA PRO A 223 -16.04 9.82 -11.29
C PRO A 223 -16.33 9.80 -9.79
N ARG A 224 -15.93 8.74 -9.08
CA ARG A 224 -16.19 8.53 -7.66
C ARG A 224 -14.90 8.61 -6.87
N LEU A 225 -14.95 9.17 -5.67
CA LEU A 225 -13.80 9.37 -4.79
C LEU A 225 -13.58 8.17 -3.84
N VAL A 226 -13.73 6.97 -4.37
CA VAL A 226 -13.56 5.71 -3.64
C VAL A 226 -12.68 4.74 -4.43
N ALA A 227 -12.00 3.86 -3.74
CA ALA A 227 -11.29 2.75 -4.35
C ALA A 227 -11.24 1.53 -3.40
N THR A 228 -11.32 0.34 -3.99
CA THR A 228 -11.10 -0.95 -3.33
C THR A 228 -10.25 -1.83 -4.25
N ASN A 229 -10.37 -3.15 -4.17
CA ASN A 229 -9.51 -4.07 -4.92
C ASN A 229 -10.16 -4.59 -6.21
N HIS A 230 -10.64 -3.69 -7.06
CA HIS A 230 -11.08 -3.96 -8.42
C HIS A 230 -11.00 -2.71 -9.27
N GLN A 231 -11.01 -2.87 -10.60
CA GLN A 231 -11.06 -1.78 -11.59
C GLN A 231 -12.33 -1.85 -12.41
N THR A 232 -12.67 -0.74 -13.07
CA THR A 232 -13.96 -0.56 -13.79
C THR A 232 -13.86 -0.93 -15.26
N ASP A 233 -12.75 -1.52 -15.70
CA ASP A 233 -12.49 -1.91 -17.10
C ASP A 233 -13.21 -3.20 -17.55
N GLY A 234 -14.08 -3.76 -16.70
CA GLY A 234 -14.83 -4.99 -16.96
C GLY A 234 -14.08 -6.29 -16.64
N SER A 235 -12.84 -6.20 -16.18
CA SER A 235 -12.08 -7.36 -15.74
C SER A 235 -12.56 -7.90 -14.39
N THR A 236 -12.42 -9.22 -14.19
CA THR A 236 -12.77 -9.87 -12.92
C THR A 236 -11.58 -9.85 -11.98
N PRO A 237 -11.72 -9.31 -10.76
CA PRO A 237 -10.66 -9.36 -9.76
C PRO A 237 -10.38 -10.79 -9.28
N ASP A 238 -9.09 -11.14 -9.11
CA ASP A 238 -8.63 -12.49 -8.77
C ASP A 238 -9.24 -13.06 -7.47
N ARG A 239 -9.57 -12.19 -6.52
CA ARG A 239 -10.04 -12.59 -5.18
C ARG A 239 -11.27 -11.79 -4.75
N ALA A 240 -12.18 -11.48 -5.67
CA ALA A 240 -13.33 -10.60 -5.42
C ALA A 240 -14.21 -11.04 -4.24
N ALA A 241 -14.56 -12.33 -4.17
CA ALA A 241 -15.37 -12.88 -3.10
C ALA A 241 -14.65 -12.86 -1.74
N PHE A 242 -13.36 -13.18 -1.72
CA PHE A 242 -12.55 -13.17 -0.52
C PHE A 242 -12.36 -11.74 0.02
N THR A 243 -12.00 -10.79 -0.81
CA THR A 243 -11.81 -9.39 -0.41
C THR A 243 -13.12 -8.65 -0.21
N ARG A 244 -14.24 -9.18 -0.69
CA ARG A 244 -15.54 -8.50 -0.72
C ARG A 244 -15.45 -7.09 -1.34
N THR A 245 -14.63 -6.96 -2.38
CA THR A 245 -14.24 -5.67 -2.96
C THR A 245 -15.45 -4.85 -3.43
N TYR A 246 -16.40 -5.47 -4.11
CA TYR A 246 -17.63 -4.79 -4.57
C TYR A 246 -18.53 -4.34 -3.40
N GLN A 247 -18.70 -5.18 -2.37
CA GLN A 247 -19.49 -4.82 -1.20
C GLN A 247 -18.91 -3.60 -0.48
N ARG A 248 -17.57 -3.56 -0.32
CA ARG A 248 -16.87 -2.44 0.31
C ARG A 248 -16.98 -1.17 -0.53
N SER A 249 -16.83 -1.27 -1.87
CA SER A 249 -16.99 -0.14 -2.78
C SER A 249 -18.41 0.43 -2.72
N ASN A 250 -19.42 -0.42 -2.86
CA ASN A 250 -20.82 0.00 -2.81
C ASN A 250 -21.17 0.70 -1.48
N HIS A 251 -20.65 0.18 -0.36
CA HIS A 251 -20.85 0.81 0.94
C HIS A 251 -20.21 2.21 0.99
N LEU A 252 -18.97 2.36 0.52
CA LEU A 252 -18.29 3.66 0.46
C LEU A 252 -19.03 4.65 -0.42
N GLU A 253 -19.52 4.22 -1.57
CA GLU A 253 -20.30 5.06 -2.48
C GLU A 253 -21.62 5.51 -1.85
N SER A 254 -22.32 4.62 -1.15
CA SER A 254 -23.57 4.93 -0.44
C SER A 254 -23.34 6.03 0.59
N ILE A 255 -22.38 5.86 1.50
CA ILE A 255 -22.14 6.81 2.58
C ILE A 255 -21.68 8.19 2.06
N LEU A 256 -20.91 8.24 0.95
CA LEU A 256 -20.52 9.50 0.34
C LEU A 256 -21.72 10.18 -0.36
N THR A 257 -22.57 9.42 -1.02
CA THR A 257 -23.80 9.92 -1.67
C THR A 257 -24.80 10.45 -0.63
N GLU A 258 -24.87 9.82 0.54
CA GLU A 258 -25.67 10.27 1.69
C GLU A 258 -25.12 11.53 2.37
N GLY A 259 -23.94 12.02 1.94
CA GLY A 259 -23.35 13.26 2.40
C GLY A 259 -22.56 13.12 3.71
N THR A 260 -21.91 12.02 3.93
CA THR A 260 -21.01 11.84 5.08
C THR A 260 -20.01 12.98 5.18
N LYS A 261 -20.00 13.67 6.33
CA LYS A 261 -19.07 14.77 6.59
C LYS A 261 -17.62 14.23 6.67
N PRO A 262 -16.62 15.02 6.19
CA PRO A 262 -15.22 14.61 6.23
C PRO A 262 -14.77 14.06 7.59
N ALA A 263 -15.05 14.77 8.68
CA ALA A 263 -14.67 14.36 10.02
C ALA A 263 -15.36 13.07 10.54
N ALA A 264 -16.45 12.64 9.92
CA ALA A 264 -17.17 11.42 10.28
C ALA A 264 -16.73 10.21 9.43
N LEU A 265 -15.97 10.44 8.35
CA LEU A 265 -15.60 9.39 7.40
C LEU A 265 -14.80 8.27 8.06
N VAL A 266 -13.83 8.60 8.90
CA VAL A 266 -12.96 7.61 9.57
C VAL A 266 -13.77 6.61 10.42
N GLY A 267 -14.85 7.04 11.05
CA GLY A 267 -15.74 6.17 11.81
C GLY A 267 -16.37 5.03 10.99
N GLN A 268 -16.55 5.22 9.69
CA GLN A 268 -17.03 4.18 8.79
C GLN A 268 -15.94 3.12 8.54
N PHE A 269 -14.68 3.54 8.46
CA PHE A 269 -13.54 2.67 8.19
C PHE A 269 -13.16 1.76 9.37
N THR A 270 -13.52 2.15 10.58
CA THR A 270 -13.28 1.37 11.81
C THR A 270 -14.34 0.30 12.08
N GLN A 271 -15.30 0.12 11.18
CA GLN A 271 -16.42 -0.81 11.33
C GLN A 271 -16.60 -1.69 10.08
N ALA A 272 -17.38 -2.77 10.23
CA ALA A 272 -17.83 -3.58 9.11
C ALA A 272 -18.73 -2.73 8.17
N PRO A 273 -18.69 -2.93 6.84
CA PRO A 273 -17.96 -3.98 6.12
C PRO A 273 -16.51 -3.62 5.77
N LEU A 274 -16.02 -2.42 6.12
CA LEU A 274 -14.69 -1.94 5.70
C LEU A 274 -13.58 -2.53 6.55
N LYS A 275 -13.75 -2.60 7.88
CA LYS A 275 -12.77 -3.21 8.77
C LYS A 275 -12.76 -4.74 8.62
N GLN A 276 -11.57 -5.30 8.43
CA GLN A 276 -11.33 -6.72 8.28
C GLN A 276 -10.65 -7.31 9.52
N HIS A 277 -11.03 -8.56 9.90
CA HIS A 277 -10.49 -9.22 11.09
C HIS A 277 -9.93 -10.62 10.79
N ARG A 278 -9.71 -10.94 9.51
CA ARG A 278 -9.25 -12.26 9.07
C ARG A 278 -7.71 -12.34 9.05
N TYR A 279 -7.09 -11.98 10.17
CA TYR A 279 -5.62 -11.96 10.30
C TYR A 279 -4.98 -13.32 10.02
N ALA A 280 -5.60 -14.41 10.51
CA ALA A 280 -5.13 -15.77 10.24
C ALA A 280 -5.16 -16.17 8.75
N GLU A 281 -5.99 -15.49 7.95
CA GLU A 281 -6.09 -15.68 6.51
C GLU A 281 -5.24 -14.66 5.72
N GLY A 282 -4.43 -13.86 6.42
CA GLY A 282 -3.61 -12.80 5.83
C GLY A 282 -4.41 -11.60 5.33
N PHE A 283 -5.61 -11.35 5.88
CA PHE A 283 -6.49 -10.27 5.48
C PHE A 283 -7.18 -9.60 6.68
N GLY A 284 -6.42 -8.86 7.46
CA GLY A 284 -6.91 -8.05 8.57
C GLY A 284 -6.53 -6.58 8.38
N THR A 285 -7.34 -5.66 8.87
CA THR A 285 -7.02 -4.22 8.84
C THR A 285 -5.91 -3.95 9.85
N LEU A 286 -4.71 -3.67 9.35
CA LEU A 286 -3.52 -3.41 10.17
C LEU A 286 -3.57 -2.02 10.79
N PHE A 287 -4.11 -1.06 10.05
CA PHE A 287 -4.38 0.30 10.53
C PHE A 287 -5.41 0.98 9.62
N THR A 288 -6.09 1.96 10.16
CA THR A 288 -6.82 2.97 9.39
C THR A 288 -6.01 4.25 9.42
N ALA A 289 -5.60 4.75 8.25
CA ALA A 289 -4.92 6.03 8.11
C ALA A 289 -5.92 7.11 7.69
N GLU A 290 -5.95 8.21 8.44
CA GLU A 290 -6.72 9.40 8.13
C GLU A 290 -5.77 10.56 7.83
N TYR A 291 -5.94 11.21 6.69
CA TYR A 291 -5.17 12.38 6.27
C TYR A 291 -6.04 13.62 6.23
N GLU A 292 -5.54 14.71 6.81
CA GLU A 292 -6.15 16.04 6.82
C GLU A 292 -5.29 17.02 5.98
N PRO A 293 -5.50 17.11 4.64
CA PRO A 293 -4.71 17.94 3.74
C PRO A 293 -4.51 19.38 4.19
N LYS A 294 -5.58 20.05 4.62
CA LYS A 294 -5.52 21.45 5.06
C LYS A 294 -4.69 21.68 6.31
N ARG A 295 -4.58 20.66 7.18
CA ARG A 295 -3.83 20.72 8.44
C ARG A 295 -2.46 20.08 8.34
N ARG A 296 -2.18 19.33 7.26
CA ARG A 296 -0.96 18.54 7.09
C ARG A 296 -0.77 17.53 8.23
N HIS A 297 -1.87 16.93 8.64
CA HIS A 297 -1.94 15.94 9.70
C HIS A 297 -2.21 14.55 9.14
N MET A 298 -1.73 13.55 9.86
CA MET A 298 -2.06 12.15 9.68
C MET A 298 -2.42 11.56 11.04
N THR A 299 -3.44 10.71 11.08
CA THR A 299 -3.79 9.94 12.27
C THR A 299 -3.92 8.47 11.90
N LEU A 300 -3.21 7.61 12.62
CA LEU A 300 -3.41 6.16 12.60
C LEU A 300 -4.43 5.79 13.66
N HIS A 301 -5.38 4.93 13.29
CA HIS A 301 -6.44 4.46 14.17
C HIS A 301 -6.36 2.94 14.28
N TRP A 302 -6.45 2.45 15.51
CA TRP A 302 -6.61 1.05 15.89
C TRP A 302 -7.79 0.89 16.86
N ASP A 303 -8.06 -0.32 17.32
CA ASP A 303 -9.08 -0.56 18.34
C ASP A 303 -8.66 0.05 19.67
N GLY A 304 -9.36 1.11 20.08
CA GLY A 304 -9.13 1.78 21.35
C GLY A 304 -7.89 2.69 21.39
N GLU A 305 -7.15 2.84 20.30
CA GLU A 305 -5.93 3.66 20.24
C GLU A 305 -5.89 4.50 18.97
N ILE A 306 -5.37 5.72 19.09
CA ILE A 306 -5.06 6.61 17.97
C ILE A 306 -3.64 7.16 18.12
N TRP A 307 -2.99 7.42 17.00
CA TRP A 307 -1.68 8.05 16.96
C TRP A 307 -1.64 9.17 15.92
N SER A 308 -1.77 10.39 16.36
CA SER A 308 -1.76 11.58 15.50
C SER A 308 -0.35 12.11 15.30
N GLN A 309 -0.04 12.54 14.08
CA GLN A 309 1.23 13.14 13.70
C GLN A 309 1.00 14.36 12.81
N SER A 310 1.89 15.32 12.91
CA SER A 310 1.88 16.54 12.10
C SER A 310 3.22 16.69 11.37
N LEU A 311 3.21 17.18 10.15
CA LEU A 311 4.44 17.51 9.43
C LEU A 311 5.21 18.67 10.09
N ASP A 312 4.54 19.52 10.86
CA ASP A 312 5.16 20.66 11.52
C ASP A 312 5.66 20.32 12.95
N ALA A 313 5.12 19.26 13.56
CA ALA A 313 5.45 18.80 14.91
C ALA A 313 5.43 17.25 14.94
N PHE A 314 6.32 16.64 14.16
CA PHE A 314 6.44 15.19 14.12
C PHE A 314 7.19 14.68 15.37
N GLU A 315 6.61 13.68 16.03
CA GLU A 315 7.18 13.05 17.21
C GLU A 315 7.59 11.62 16.92
N GLU A 316 8.87 11.29 17.13
CA GLU A 316 9.36 9.92 17.06
C GLU A 316 8.81 9.08 18.21
N GLY A 317 8.58 7.80 17.94
CA GLY A 317 8.08 6.90 18.97
C GLY A 317 7.74 5.53 18.41
N THR A 318 7.28 4.65 19.31
CA THR A 318 6.93 3.27 19.01
C THR A 318 5.58 2.91 19.61
N ARG A 319 4.78 2.12 18.88
CA ARG A 319 3.52 1.53 19.34
C ARG A 319 3.49 0.04 19.03
N GLU A 320 3.16 -0.78 20.00
CA GLU A 320 2.86 -2.19 19.78
C GLU A 320 1.35 -2.38 19.66
N VAL A 321 0.89 -2.82 18.50
CA VAL A 321 -0.52 -3.09 18.23
C VAL A 321 -0.76 -4.58 18.24
N ARG A 322 -1.78 -5.02 18.97
CA ARG A 322 -2.20 -6.43 19.06
C ARG A 322 -3.47 -6.63 18.26
N TYR A 323 -3.46 -7.63 17.40
CA TYR A 323 -4.59 -8.01 16.58
C TYR A 323 -5.17 -9.29 17.15
N ASP A 324 -6.22 -9.15 17.95
CA ASP A 324 -6.97 -10.32 18.41
C ASP A 324 -7.81 -10.85 17.28
N ALA A 325 -7.81 -12.18 17.09
CA ALA A 325 -8.84 -12.82 16.32
C ALA A 325 -10.17 -12.49 17.02
N ALA A 326 -10.95 -11.57 16.45
CA ALA A 326 -12.28 -11.32 16.93
C ALA A 326 -12.95 -12.68 17.12
N SER A 327 -13.68 -12.89 18.21
CA SER A 327 -14.47 -14.11 18.44
C SER A 327 -15.48 -14.20 17.29
N THR A 328 -15.04 -14.76 16.18
CA THR A 328 -15.88 -15.01 15.02
C THR A 328 -16.91 -16.04 15.45
N ARG A 329 -18.17 -15.64 15.51
CA ARG A 329 -19.25 -16.56 15.24
C ARG A 329 -18.87 -17.28 13.96
N SER A 330 -18.64 -18.57 14.08
CA SER A 330 -18.14 -19.49 13.07
C SER A 330 -18.72 -19.20 11.69
N VAL A 331 -17.90 -18.64 10.80
CA VAL A 331 -18.04 -18.95 9.37
C VAL A 331 -17.72 -20.45 9.25
N PRO A 332 -18.47 -21.25 8.50
CA PRO A 332 -18.16 -22.64 8.34
C PRO A 332 -16.70 -22.77 7.91
N GLN A 333 -15.88 -23.34 8.77
CA GLN A 333 -14.54 -23.76 8.44
C GLN A 333 -14.74 -24.79 7.32
N VAL A 334 -14.17 -24.52 6.16
CA VAL A 334 -13.98 -25.58 5.18
C VAL A 334 -12.86 -26.41 5.79
N ASP A 335 -13.26 -27.46 6.51
CA ASP A 335 -12.37 -28.34 7.24
C ASP A 335 -11.29 -28.87 6.29
N GLY A 336 -10.05 -28.69 6.66
CA GLY A 336 -8.89 -29.30 6.03
C GLY A 336 -8.05 -28.42 5.12
N ILE A 337 -8.27 -27.11 5.04
CA ILE A 337 -7.34 -26.20 4.32
C ILE A 337 -6.36 -25.58 5.32
N ASP A 338 -5.08 -25.89 5.18
CA ASP A 338 -4.02 -25.26 5.97
C ASP A 338 -3.66 -23.89 5.37
N TRP A 339 -4.43 -22.87 5.75
CA TRP A 339 -4.27 -21.50 5.30
C TRP A 339 -2.95 -20.87 5.79
N VAL A 340 -2.40 -21.33 6.93
CA VAL A 340 -1.12 -20.85 7.47
C VAL A 340 0.02 -21.32 6.58
N GLN A 341 0.02 -22.58 6.20
CA GLN A 341 1.04 -23.12 5.31
C GLN A 341 0.92 -22.55 3.90
N ILE A 342 -0.28 -22.33 3.39
CA ILE A 342 -0.51 -21.62 2.11
C ILE A 342 0.05 -20.20 2.18
N GLY A 343 -0.18 -19.49 3.27
CA GLY A 343 0.37 -18.15 3.51
C GLY A 343 1.90 -18.14 3.58
N MET A 344 2.51 -19.10 4.26
CA MET A 344 3.96 -19.24 4.37
C MET A 344 4.61 -19.65 3.03
N GLU A 345 4.01 -20.57 2.29
CA GLU A 345 4.51 -20.95 0.95
C GLU A 345 4.36 -19.81 -0.06
N TYR A 346 3.28 -19.05 0.06
CA TYR A 346 3.06 -17.84 -0.74
C TYR A 346 4.11 -16.77 -0.39
N ALA A 347 4.34 -16.50 0.88
CA ALA A 347 5.38 -15.58 1.35
C ALA A 347 6.79 -16.02 0.95
N ALA A 348 7.03 -17.35 0.90
CA ALA A 348 8.29 -17.93 0.43
C ALA A 348 8.42 -17.97 -1.11
N GLY A 349 7.46 -17.41 -1.86
CA GLY A 349 7.51 -17.35 -3.32
C GLY A 349 7.25 -18.69 -4.03
N ARG A 350 6.81 -19.71 -3.30
CA ARG A 350 6.39 -20.97 -3.90
C ARG A 350 4.96 -20.84 -4.41
N GLN A 351 4.70 -21.25 -5.66
CA GLN A 351 3.33 -21.43 -6.11
C GLN A 351 2.69 -22.52 -5.25
N ALA A 352 1.75 -22.12 -4.39
CA ALA A 352 1.00 -23.09 -3.60
C ALA A 352 0.23 -23.99 -4.57
N ASP A 353 0.58 -25.27 -4.61
CA ASP A 353 -0.26 -26.25 -5.29
C ASP A 353 -1.48 -26.50 -4.40
N TRP A 354 -2.54 -25.75 -4.64
CA TRP A 354 -3.83 -25.82 -3.96
C TRP A 354 -4.33 -27.25 -3.71
N ARG A 355 -4.01 -28.16 -4.66
CA ARG A 355 -4.42 -29.56 -4.62
C ARG A 355 -3.85 -30.32 -3.44
N ARG A 356 -2.75 -29.85 -2.84
CA ARG A 356 -2.12 -30.46 -1.67
C ARG A 356 -2.83 -30.13 -0.36
N PHE A 357 -3.58 -29.04 -0.34
CA PHE A 357 -4.16 -28.47 0.89
C PHE A 357 -5.68 -28.63 0.99
N VAL A 358 -6.33 -29.19 -0.03
CA VAL A 358 -7.77 -29.43 -0.03
C VAL A 358 -8.03 -30.94 0.11
N PRO A 359 -8.45 -31.45 1.27
CA PRO A 359 -8.84 -32.83 1.41
C PRO A 359 -9.96 -33.15 0.41
N GLY A 360 -9.80 -34.26 -0.35
CA GLY A 360 -10.80 -34.70 -1.32
C GLY A 360 -10.77 -34.00 -2.68
N TRP A 361 -9.79 -33.16 -2.97
CA TRP A 361 -9.64 -32.49 -4.28
C TRP A 361 -9.74 -33.44 -5.48
N LYS A 362 -9.30 -34.69 -5.35
CA LYS A 362 -9.39 -35.71 -6.41
C LYS A 362 -10.81 -36.09 -6.82
N ASN A 363 -11.81 -35.70 -6.02
CA ASN A 363 -13.23 -36.05 -6.23
C ASN A 363 -14.08 -34.85 -6.70
N ILE A 364 -13.49 -33.70 -6.97
CA ILE A 364 -14.23 -32.53 -7.49
C ILE A 364 -14.27 -32.67 -9.02
N THR A 365 -15.32 -33.27 -9.53
CA THR A 365 -15.67 -33.23 -10.95
C THR A 365 -16.28 -31.85 -11.23
N TYR A 366 -15.68 -31.12 -12.17
CA TYR A 366 -16.30 -29.92 -12.70
C TYR A 366 -17.63 -30.28 -13.34
N ILE A 367 -18.72 -29.76 -12.80
CA ILE A 367 -19.97 -29.70 -13.54
C ILE A 367 -19.84 -28.46 -14.42
N ASN A 368 -19.86 -28.68 -15.74
CA ASN A 368 -19.81 -27.68 -16.79
C ASN A 368 -20.90 -26.61 -16.65
#